data_83a820bc61fef94537655e0a029044e3
#
_entry.id   83a820bc61fef94537655e0a029044e3
#
_cell.length_a   1.000
_cell.length_b   1.000
_cell.length_c   1.000
_cell.angle_alpha   90.00
_cell.angle_beta   90.00
_cell.angle_gamma   90.00
#
_symmetry.space_group_name_H-M   'P 1'
#
loop_
_entity.id
_entity.type
_entity.pdbx_description
1 polymer ?
#
loop_
_entity_poly.entity_id
_entity_poly.type
_entity_poly.pdbx_seq_one_letter_code
_entity_poly.pdbx_strand_id
1 'polypeptide(L)'
;KAAIAILGNPKALKKLLFAVLVVFVALLLPMVMVVCLFSGSFQVDSGELLRYVEANLTESDVQLLQSVETTMTEIENAMIEAELSADVGAAQALYIMALYDFASQPGFVSRLVSCFEAEQTDAQLIANVNAAFGTEIPVQEFTDVMRNVRSRRIDTARYVDCGTKNNLDLVQWAISACNSGWGYVMGTFGQVLTVDLLEAKLAQLPDAIGPYEDYIRANYLGVRTADCIGLIKGYSWYDPETGNINYKSNGMPDVGADQIYNQATERGSMAAMPEIPGLILHASGHVGIYIGNGYAIEAMGTQYGVVKTAVASRNWTGWCKNPYINYIEETEEDT
;
A
#
# COMPACT_ATOMS: atom_id res chain seq x y z
N LYS A 1 -17.03 -14.12 22.47
CA LYS A 1 -18.28 -14.96 22.49
C LYS A 1 -18.94 -15.00 21.12
N ALA A 2 -18.95 -13.90 20.34
CA ALA A 2 -19.52 -13.89 18.97
C ALA A 2 -18.76 -14.82 18.01
N ALA A 3 -17.43 -14.82 18.01
CA ALA A 3 -16.62 -15.70 17.18
C ALA A 3 -16.87 -17.20 17.46
N ILE A 4 -17.11 -17.57 18.72
CA ILE A 4 -17.43 -18.95 19.11
C ILE A 4 -18.85 -19.33 18.66
N ALA A 5 -19.80 -18.38 18.65
CA ALA A 5 -21.16 -18.59 18.14
C ALA A 5 -21.20 -18.79 16.62
N ILE A 6 -20.30 -18.11 15.88
CA ILE A 6 -20.17 -18.26 14.41
C ILE A 6 -19.52 -19.61 14.07
N LEU A 7 -18.51 -20.06 14.82
CA LEU A 7 -17.87 -21.36 14.62
C LEU A 7 -18.79 -22.56 14.96
N GLY A 8 -19.77 -22.35 15.83
CA GLY A 8 -20.79 -23.37 16.18
C GLY A 8 -22.00 -23.44 15.24
N ASN A 9 -22.15 -22.51 14.31
CA ASN A 9 -23.27 -22.47 13.36
C ASN A 9 -22.78 -22.72 11.92
N PRO A 10 -23.00 -23.93 11.35
CA PRO A 10 -22.48 -24.26 10.02
C PRO A 10 -23.00 -23.34 8.90
N LYS A 11 -24.19 -22.72 9.06
CA LYS A 11 -24.73 -21.76 8.08
C LYS A 11 -24.07 -20.38 8.20
N ALA A 12 -23.76 -19.94 9.42
CA ALA A 12 -23.03 -18.68 9.66
C ALA A 12 -21.56 -18.81 9.24
N LEU A 13 -20.93 -19.95 9.51
CA LEU A 13 -19.57 -20.24 9.06
C LEU A 13 -19.47 -20.32 7.53
N LYS A 14 -20.45 -20.94 6.85
CA LYS A 14 -20.52 -20.93 5.38
C LYS A 14 -20.67 -19.52 4.82
N LYS A 15 -21.54 -18.69 5.41
CA LYS A 15 -21.71 -17.29 5.00
C LYS A 15 -20.44 -16.45 5.20
N LEU A 16 -19.74 -16.64 6.33
CA LEU A 16 -18.47 -15.97 6.61
C LEU A 16 -17.37 -16.43 5.67
N LEU A 17 -17.23 -17.75 5.46
CA LEU A 17 -16.27 -18.30 4.50
C LEU A 17 -16.57 -17.85 3.07
N PHE A 18 -17.84 -17.73 2.73
CA PHE A 18 -18.27 -17.27 1.42
C PHE A 18 -18.04 -15.75 1.27
N ALA A 19 -18.34 -14.93 2.27
CA ALA A 19 -18.02 -13.50 2.26
C ALA A 19 -16.51 -13.26 2.18
N VAL A 20 -15.70 -14.03 2.92
CA VAL A 20 -14.24 -14.00 2.83
C VAL A 20 -13.76 -14.45 1.43
N LEU A 21 -14.39 -15.48 0.86
CA LEU A 21 -14.08 -15.93 -0.51
C LEU A 21 -14.47 -14.89 -1.56
N VAL A 22 -15.57 -14.17 -1.38
CA VAL A 22 -16.04 -13.10 -2.27
C VAL A 22 -15.09 -11.89 -2.22
N VAL A 23 -14.65 -11.50 -1.02
CA VAL A 23 -13.63 -10.46 -0.84
C VAL A 23 -12.30 -10.92 -1.44
N PHE A 24 -11.94 -12.18 -1.23
CA PHE A 24 -10.78 -12.81 -1.85
C PHE A 24 -10.88 -12.79 -3.39
N VAL A 25 -12.04 -13.11 -3.94
CA VAL A 25 -12.27 -13.11 -5.40
C VAL A 25 -12.39 -11.69 -5.96
N ALA A 26 -13.12 -10.78 -5.34
CA ALA A 26 -13.34 -9.42 -5.85
C ALA A 26 -12.13 -8.49 -5.67
N LEU A 27 -11.40 -8.61 -4.56
CA LEU A 27 -10.21 -7.78 -4.29
C LEU A 27 -8.89 -8.44 -4.65
N LEU A 28 -8.82 -9.77 -4.62
CA LEU A 28 -7.60 -10.52 -4.87
C LEU A 28 -7.57 -11.20 -6.25
N LEU A 29 -8.70 -11.39 -6.95
CA LEU A 29 -8.68 -11.98 -8.29
C LEU A 29 -7.94 -11.11 -9.30
N PRO A 30 -8.12 -9.79 -9.35
CA PRO A 30 -7.26 -8.93 -10.17
C PRO A 30 -5.80 -9.00 -9.73
N MET A 31 -5.56 -9.18 -8.43
CA MET A 31 -4.23 -9.26 -7.84
C MET A 31 -3.57 -10.63 -8.04
N VAL A 32 -4.33 -11.71 -7.93
CA VAL A 32 -3.91 -13.08 -8.25
C VAL A 32 -3.67 -13.20 -9.75
N MET A 33 -4.48 -12.58 -10.61
CA MET A 33 -4.18 -12.51 -12.06
C MET A 33 -2.84 -11.82 -12.32
N VAL A 34 -2.58 -10.69 -11.66
CA VAL A 34 -1.30 -9.97 -11.81
C VAL A 34 -0.14 -10.80 -11.25
N VAL A 35 -0.28 -11.43 -10.10
CA VAL A 35 0.75 -12.29 -9.50
C VAL A 35 0.99 -13.54 -10.35
N CYS A 36 -0.05 -14.19 -10.88
CA CYS A 36 0.08 -15.37 -11.74
C CYS A 36 0.72 -15.02 -13.10
N LEU A 37 0.48 -13.84 -13.65
CA LEU A 37 1.12 -13.38 -14.88
C LEU A 37 2.64 -13.10 -14.71
N PHE A 38 3.08 -12.80 -13.50
CA PHE A 38 4.50 -12.46 -13.24
C PHE A 38 5.33 -13.55 -12.57
N SER A 39 4.72 -14.54 -11.89
CA SER A 39 5.48 -15.54 -11.15
C SER A 39 5.88 -16.79 -11.98
N GLY A 40 5.35 -16.97 -13.18
CA GLY A 40 5.77 -18.04 -14.12
C GLY A 40 5.68 -19.49 -13.61
N SER A 41 5.20 -19.72 -12.39
CA SER A 41 5.28 -21.01 -11.70
C SER A 41 3.92 -21.60 -11.26
N PHE A 42 2.82 -20.89 -11.48
CA PHE A 42 1.48 -21.45 -11.36
C PHE A 42 0.67 -21.04 -12.59
N GLN A 43 0.61 -21.92 -13.59
CA GLN A 43 -0.41 -21.86 -14.63
C GLN A 43 -1.76 -22.29 -14.01
N VAL A 44 -2.34 -21.45 -13.16
CA VAL A 44 -3.78 -21.47 -13.01
C VAL A 44 -4.31 -20.67 -14.18
N ASP A 45 -4.87 -21.33 -15.18
CA ASP A 45 -5.62 -20.68 -16.23
C ASP A 45 -6.75 -19.89 -15.53
N SER A 46 -6.60 -18.57 -15.47
CA SER A 46 -7.58 -17.66 -14.83
C SER A 46 -8.96 -17.84 -15.45
N GLY A 47 -9.03 -18.24 -16.74
CA GLY A 47 -10.26 -18.59 -17.44
C GLY A 47 -10.84 -19.91 -16.92
N GLU A 48 -10.02 -20.86 -16.52
CA GLU A 48 -10.46 -22.15 -15.95
C GLU A 48 -10.97 -21.98 -14.52
N LEU A 49 -10.30 -21.17 -13.72
CA LEU A 49 -10.74 -20.82 -12.36
C LEU A 49 -12.06 -20.02 -12.41
N LEU A 50 -12.18 -19.03 -13.28
CA LEU A 50 -13.41 -18.26 -13.48
C LEU A 50 -14.56 -19.17 -13.93
N ARG A 51 -14.33 -20.06 -14.92
CA ARG A 51 -15.35 -21.02 -15.35
C ARG A 51 -15.74 -22.00 -14.25
N TYR A 52 -14.77 -22.44 -13.41
CA TYR A 52 -15.05 -23.28 -12.27
C TYR A 52 -15.90 -22.56 -11.22
N VAL A 53 -15.58 -21.29 -10.92
CA VAL A 53 -16.36 -20.45 -9.99
C VAL A 53 -17.76 -20.21 -10.57
N GLU A 54 -17.87 -19.80 -11.83
CA GLU A 54 -19.16 -19.56 -12.51
C GLU A 54 -20.02 -20.82 -12.58
N ALA A 55 -19.42 -22.00 -12.84
CA ALA A 55 -20.14 -23.27 -12.93
C ALA A 55 -20.61 -23.81 -11.56
N ASN A 56 -20.05 -23.31 -10.46
CA ASN A 56 -20.37 -23.77 -9.10
C ASN A 56 -21.14 -22.72 -8.27
N LEU A 57 -21.35 -21.50 -8.79
CA LEU A 57 -22.19 -20.48 -8.16
C LEU A 57 -23.68 -20.85 -8.37
N THR A 58 -24.42 -20.81 -7.28
CA THR A 58 -25.89 -20.85 -7.36
C THR A 58 -26.43 -19.46 -7.73
N GLU A 59 -27.66 -19.37 -8.22
CA GLU A 59 -28.34 -18.09 -8.51
C GLU A 59 -28.37 -17.19 -7.26
N SER A 60 -28.51 -17.77 -6.07
CA SER A 60 -28.44 -17.04 -4.80
C SER A 60 -27.05 -16.47 -4.52
N ASP A 61 -25.98 -17.19 -4.92
CA ASP A 61 -24.60 -16.74 -4.74
C ASP A 61 -24.29 -15.56 -5.68
N VAL A 62 -24.79 -15.61 -6.92
CA VAL A 62 -24.65 -14.50 -7.88
C VAL A 62 -25.38 -13.26 -7.39
N GLN A 63 -26.62 -13.40 -6.88
CA GLN A 63 -27.36 -12.28 -6.30
C GLN A 63 -26.65 -11.68 -5.08
N LEU A 64 -26.05 -12.52 -4.25
CA LEU A 64 -25.26 -12.06 -3.10
C LEU A 64 -24.05 -11.25 -3.54
N LEU A 65 -23.30 -11.75 -4.54
CA LEU A 65 -22.16 -11.06 -5.12
C LEU A 65 -22.55 -9.68 -5.67
N GLN A 66 -23.62 -9.63 -6.44
CA GLN A 66 -24.14 -8.39 -7.00
C GLN A 66 -24.56 -7.38 -5.91
N SER A 67 -25.15 -7.85 -4.81
CA SER A 67 -25.54 -6.98 -3.70
C SER A 67 -24.32 -6.39 -2.97
N VAL A 68 -23.26 -7.20 -2.81
CA VAL A 68 -21.98 -6.73 -2.23
C VAL A 68 -21.35 -5.70 -3.13
N GLU A 69 -21.23 -5.98 -4.43
CA GLU A 69 -20.64 -5.07 -5.42
C GLU A 69 -21.42 -3.74 -5.48
N THR A 70 -22.74 -3.81 -5.47
CA THR A 70 -23.60 -2.61 -5.43
C THR A 70 -23.31 -1.77 -4.19
N THR A 71 -23.31 -2.39 -3.00
CA THR A 71 -23.05 -1.69 -1.74
C THR A 71 -21.62 -1.10 -1.70
N MET A 72 -20.62 -1.82 -2.21
CA MET A 72 -19.24 -1.33 -2.32
C MET A 72 -19.15 -0.09 -3.20
N THR A 73 -19.86 -0.09 -4.34
CA THR A 73 -19.95 1.05 -5.25
C THR A 73 -20.68 2.24 -4.63
N GLU A 74 -21.76 1.99 -3.90
CA GLU A 74 -22.50 3.03 -3.17
C GLU A 74 -21.62 3.68 -2.09
N ILE A 75 -20.84 2.88 -1.33
CA ILE A 75 -19.88 3.37 -0.35
C ILE A 75 -18.82 4.25 -1.04
N GLU A 76 -18.22 3.77 -2.13
CA GLU A 76 -17.21 4.51 -2.87
C GLU A 76 -17.72 5.86 -3.35
N ASN A 77 -18.88 5.90 -4.00
CA ASN A 77 -19.48 7.13 -4.50
C ASN A 77 -19.78 8.11 -3.36
N ALA A 78 -20.35 7.63 -2.25
CA ALA A 78 -20.68 8.48 -1.12
C ALA A 78 -19.45 9.02 -0.38
N MET A 79 -18.34 8.25 -0.32
CA MET A 79 -17.07 8.71 0.24
C MET A 79 -16.41 9.76 -0.66
N ILE A 80 -16.50 9.60 -1.99
CA ILE A 80 -16.00 10.59 -2.96
C ILE A 80 -16.81 11.89 -2.87
N GLU A 81 -18.14 11.81 -2.81
CA GLU A 81 -19.02 12.98 -2.63
C GLU A 81 -18.76 13.73 -1.32
N ALA A 82 -18.32 13.02 -0.28
CA ALA A 82 -17.94 13.59 1.01
C ALA A 82 -16.49 14.10 1.07
N GLU A 83 -15.75 14.10 -0.05
CA GLU A 83 -14.32 14.46 -0.14
C GLU A 83 -13.38 13.56 0.70
N LEU A 84 -13.81 12.32 0.98
CA LEU A 84 -13.10 11.31 1.78
C LEU A 84 -12.56 10.16 0.91
N SER A 85 -12.15 10.45 -0.32
CA SER A 85 -11.69 9.43 -1.30
C SER A 85 -10.51 8.59 -0.82
N ALA A 86 -9.65 9.15 0.04
CA ALA A 86 -8.52 8.43 0.64
C ALA A 86 -8.96 7.27 1.56
N ASP A 87 -10.15 7.37 2.16
CA ASP A 87 -10.67 6.43 3.16
C ASP A 87 -11.68 5.42 2.60
N VAL A 88 -11.94 5.43 1.29
CA VAL A 88 -12.83 4.46 0.61
C VAL A 88 -12.48 3.03 0.99
N GLY A 89 -11.19 2.66 0.95
CA GLY A 89 -10.73 1.32 1.32
C GLY A 89 -11.02 0.95 2.78
N ALA A 90 -10.99 1.92 3.70
CA ALA A 90 -11.33 1.71 5.10
C ALA A 90 -12.83 1.48 5.29
N ALA A 91 -13.67 2.28 4.60
CA ALA A 91 -15.12 2.13 4.63
C ALA A 91 -15.57 0.79 4.04
N GLN A 92 -15.00 0.38 2.92
CA GLN A 92 -15.26 -0.91 2.30
C GLN A 92 -14.78 -2.08 3.18
N ALA A 93 -13.61 -1.96 3.83
CA ALA A 93 -13.12 -2.96 4.76
C ALA A 93 -14.05 -3.11 5.98
N LEU A 94 -14.50 -2.02 6.58
CA LEU A 94 -15.46 -2.03 7.68
C LEU A 94 -16.78 -2.70 7.29
N TYR A 95 -17.29 -2.38 6.10
CA TYR A 95 -18.49 -3.04 5.57
C TYR A 95 -18.34 -4.55 5.54
N ILE A 96 -17.27 -5.04 4.93
CA ILE A 96 -17.05 -6.49 4.75
C ILE A 96 -16.76 -7.19 6.08
N MET A 97 -15.93 -6.59 6.94
CA MET A 97 -15.47 -7.23 8.18
C MET A 97 -16.54 -7.31 9.26
N ALA A 98 -17.32 -6.24 9.42
CA ALA A 98 -18.15 -6.09 10.61
C ALA A 98 -19.57 -5.55 10.35
N LEU A 99 -19.82 -4.89 9.23
CA LEU A 99 -21.05 -4.17 8.99
C LEU A 99 -21.94 -4.79 7.89
N TYR A 100 -21.55 -5.94 7.36
CA TYR A 100 -22.27 -6.61 6.27
C TYR A 100 -23.77 -6.80 6.55
N ASP A 101 -24.11 -7.24 7.77
CA ASP A 101 -25.50 -7.48 8.17
C ASP A 101 -26.33 -6.17 8.32
N PHE A 102 -25.66 -5.01 8.37
CA PHE A 102 -26.31 -3.70 8.45
C PHE A 102 -26.64 -3.12 7.07
N ALA A 103 -26.07 -3.65 5.98
CA ALA A 103 -26.20 -3.09 4.63
C ALA A 103 -27.66 -3.00 4.15
N SER A 104 -28.54 -3.90 4.60
CA SER A 104 -29.97 -3.89 4.27
C SER A 104 -30.78 -2.80 5.01
N GLN A 105 -30.19 -2.12 5.99
CA GLN A 105 -30.88 -1.08 6.76
C GLN A 105 -30.90 0.23 5.97
N PRO A 106 -32.06 0.95 5.98
CA PRO A 106 -32.14 2.25 5.33
C PRO A 106 -31.08 3.24 5.86
N GLY A 107 -30.40 3.93 4.95
CA GLY A 107 -29.38 4.92 5.30
C GLY A 107 -28.05 4.33 5.80
N PHE A 108 -27.80 3.04 5.57
CA PHE A 108 -26.54 2.38 5.95
C PHE A 108 -25.32 3.14 5.47
N VAL A 109 -25.24 3.42 4.17
CA VAL A 109 -24.08 4.09 3.55
C VAL A 109 -23.85 5.48 4.15
N SER A 110 -24.91 6.30 4.24
CA SER A 110 -24.80 7.65 4.83
C SER A 110 -24.34 7.61 6.29
N ARG A 111 -24.83 6.62 7.06
CA ARG A 111 -24.43 6.42 8.46
C ARG A 111 -22.98 5.98 8.56
N LEU A 112 -22.49 5.13 7.65
CA LEU A 112 -21.10 4.71 7.61
C LEU A 112 -20.20 5.89 7.25
N VAL A 113 -20.53 6.65 6.21
CA VAL A 113 -19.76 7.86 5.81
C VAL A 113 -19.68 8.88 6.95
N SER A 114 -20.77 9.07 7.72
CA SER A 114 -20.77 10.00 8.85
C SER A 114 -19.83 9.61 10.01
N CYS A 115 -19.27 8.41 10.01
CA CYS A 115 -18.25 8.00 10.99
C CYS A 115 -16.85 8.48 10.64
N PHE A 116 -16.64 8.97 9.40
CA PHE A 116 -15.33 9.40 8.89
C PHE A 116 -15.17 10.91 9.06
N GLU A 117 -14.00 11.31 9.50
CA GLU A 117 -13.54 12.70 9.64
C GLU A 117 -12.15 12.82 9.00
N ALA A 118 -11.82 14.02 8.49
CA ALA A 118 -10.48 14.27 7.96
C ALA A 118 -9.41 14.07 9.05
N GLU A 119 -8.32 13.41 8.72
CA GLU A 119 -7.15 13.19 9.59
C GLU A 119 -7.42 12.40 10.90
N GLN A 120 -8.51 11.64 10.97
CA GLN A 120 -8.78 10.80 12.16
C GLN A 120 -7.89 9.56 12.23
N THR A 121 -7.62 9.11 13.46
CA THR A 121 -6.90 7.85 13.71
C THR A 121 -7.84 6.64 13.58
N ASP A 122 -7.27 5.45 13.34
CA ASP A 122 -8.05 4.20 13.32
C ASP A 122 -8.84 4.00 14.63
N ALA A 123 -8.28 4.41 15.77
CA ALA A 123 -8.97 4.32 17.05
C ALA A 123 -10.21 5.24 17.14
N GLN A 124 -10.11 6.46 16.61
CA GLN A 124 -11.25 7.39 16.54
C GLN A 124 -12.32 6.89 15.57
N LEU A 125 -11.91 6.42 14.37
CA LEU A 125 -12.82 5.83 13.41
C LEU A 125 -13.60 4.65 14.00
N ILE A 126 -12.90 3.71 14.63
CA ILE A 126 -13.53 2.53 15.23
C ILE A 126 -14.44 2.91 16.40
N ALA A 127 -14.10 3.92 17.20
CA ALA A 127 -14.98 4.43 18.24
C ALA A 127 -16.30 5.01 17.65
N ASN A 128 -16.19 5.80 16.57
CA ASN A 128 -17.34 6.36 15.86
C ASN A 128 -18.22 5.26 15.27
N VAL A 129 -17.63 4.26 14.61
CA VAL A 129 -18.36 3.13 14.01
C VAL A 129 -19.04 2.29 15.09
N ASN A 130 -18.35 1.95 16.18
CA ASN A 130 -18.92 1.18 17.29
C ASN A 130 -20.10 1.92 17.92
N ALA A 131 -20.00 3.24 18.09
CA ALA A 131 -21.10 4.06 18.61
C ALA A 131 -22.27 4.13 17.62
N ALA A 132 -22.00 4.30 16.33
CA ALA A 132 -23.04 4.44 15.31
C ALA A 132 -23.81 3.13 15.06
N PHE A 133 -23.13 1.98 15.07
CA PHE A 133 -23.70 0.68 14.69
C PHE A 133 -23.95 -0.26 15.87
N GLY A 134 -23.52 0.11 17.10
CA GLY A 134 -23.66 -0.75 18.28
C GLY A 134 -22.77 -1.99 18.20
N THR A 135 -21.60 -1.88 17.55
CA THR A 135 -20.62 -2.95 17.38
C THR A 135 -19.52 -2.86 18.45
N GLU A 136 -18.73 -3.91 18.56
CA GLU A 136 -17.54 -3.97 19.45
C GLU A 136 -16.30 -4.38 18.60
N ILE A 137 -16.04 -3.65 17.53
CA ILE A 137 -14.90 -3.91 16.63
C ILE A 137 -13.62 -3.60 17.41
N PRO A 138 -12.66 -4.56 17.52
CA PRO A 138 -11.38 -4.31 18.15
C PRO A 138 -10.50 -3.41 17.28
N VAL A 139 -10.01 -2.31 17.83
CA VAL A 139 -9.15 -1.35 17.12
C VAL A 139 -7.93 -2.05 16.49
N GLN A 140 -7.28 -2.95 17.26
CA GLN A 140 -6.07 -3.63 16.77
C GLN A 140 -6.35 -4.52 15.56
N GLU A 141 -7.46 -5.25 15.56
CA GLU A 141 -7.86 -6.12 14.44
C GLU A 141 -8.12 -5.29 13.18
N PHE A 142 -8.83 -4.17 13.31
CA PHE A 142 -9.04 -3.24 12.20
C PHE A 142 -7.71 -2.65 11.70
N THR A 143 -6.84 -2.18 12.59
CA THR A 143 -5.54 -1.62 12.22
C THR A 143 -4.66 -2.64 11.49
N ASP A 144 -4.68 -3.91 11.90
CA ASP A 144 -3.92 -4.98 11.25
C ASP A 144 -4.44 -5.27 9.84
N VAL A 145 -5.76 -5.26 9.63
CA VAL A 145 -6.35 -5.37 8.29
C VAL A 145 -6.02 -4.15 7.45
N MET A 146 -6.18 -2.93 8.00
CA MET A 146 -5.89 -1.69 7.29
C MET A 146 -4.41 -1.53 6.94
N ARG A 147 -3.49 -2.04 7.75
CA ARG A 147 -2.08 -2.12 7.39
C ARG A 147 -1.90 -2.87 6.07
N ASN A 148 -2.57 -4.00 5.90
CA ASN A 148 -2.51 -4.78 4.65
C ASN A 148 -3.22 -4.09 3.49
N VAL A 149 -4.35 -3.43 3.71
CA VAL A 149 -5.10 -2.69 2.68
C VAL A 149 -4.31 -1.46 2.21
N ARG A 150 -3.87 -0.63 3.16
CA ARG A 150 -3.10 0.60 2.88
C ARG A 150 -1.74 0.28 2.26
N SER A 151 -1.05 -0.76 2.73
CA SER A 151 0.26 -1.15 2.22
C SER A 151 0.26 -1.65 0.78
N ARG A 152 -0.88 -2.03 0.26
CA ARG A 152 -1.04 -2.50 -1.12
C ARG A 152 -1.41 -1.39 -2.10
N ARG A 153 -2.09 -0.36 -1.64
CA ARG A 153 -2.48 0.78 -2.47
C ARG A 153 -1.32 1.75 -2.61
N ILE A 154 -1.03 2.15 -3.83
CA ILE A 154 -0.17 3.28 -4.13
C ILE A 154 -1.12 4.45 -4.40
N ASP A 155 -1.11 5.43 -3.51
CA ASP A 155 -1.96 6.61 -3.64
C ASP A 155 -1.30 7.62 -4.58
N THR A 156 -1.90 7.80 -5.74
CA THR A 156 -1.47 8.76 -6.77
C THR A 156 -2.38 9.99 -6.85
N ALA A 157 -3.38 10.10 -5.97
CA ALA A 157 -4.34 11.20 -6.01
C ALA A 157 -3.68 12.59 -5.79
N ARG A 158 -2.51 12.61 -5.16
CA ARG A 158 -1.72 13.82 -4.91
C ARG A 158 -0.55 14.00 -5.89
N TYR A 159 -0.50 13.23 -6.97
CA TYR A 159 0.51 13.41 -7.99
C TYR A 159 0.20 14.66 -8.81
N VAL A 160 1.23 15.48 -9.04
CA VAL A 160 1.14 16.71 -9.83
C VAL A 160 1.06 16.36 -11.33
N ASP A 161 1.82 15.37 -11.76
CA ASP A 161 1.83 14.92 -13.16
C ASP A 161 2.14 13.42 -13.27
N CYS A 162 1.10 12.60 -13.36
CA CYS A 162 1.25 11.16 -13.57
C CYS A 162 1.91 10.78 -14.91
N GLY A 163 1.94 11.68 -15.88
CA GLY A 163 2.50 11.44 -17.21
C GLY A 163 4.02 11.51 -17.25
N THR A 164 4.67 12.13 -16.26
CA THR A 164 6.12 12.23 -16.16
C THR A 164 6.63 11.71 -14.83
N LYS A 165 7.92 11.36 -14.78
CA LYS A 165 8.60 11.09 -13.51
C LYS A 165 9.24 12.38 -13.03
N ASN A 166 8.80 12.88 -11.88
CA ASN A 166 9.24 14.15 -11.33
C ASN A 166 9.52 14.08 -9.82
N ASN A 167 10.18 15.10 -9.30
CA ASN A 167 10.59 15.16 -7.91
C ASN A 167 9.41 15.31 -6.92
N LEU A 168 8.33 16.02 -7.29
CA LEU A 168 7.18 16.25 -6.41
C LEU A 168 6.39 14.95 -6.24
N ASP A 169 6.15 14.22 -7.32
CA ASP A 169 5.48 12.93 -7.26
C ASP A 169 6.34 11.85 -6.58
N LEU A 170 7.68 11.94 -6.67
CA LEU A 170 8.59 11.11 -5.86
C LEU A 170 8.38 11.36 -4.37
N VAL A 171 8.17 12.62 -3.97
CA VAL A 171 7.85 12.98 -2.58
C VAL A 171 6.51 12.36 -2.16
N GLN A 172 5.46 12.48 -2.99
CA GLN A 172 4.15 11.90 -2.69
C GLN A 172 4.20 10.36 -2.62
N TRP A 173 4.97 9.71 -3.50
CA TRP A 173 5.25 8.29 -3.42
C TRP A 173 5.88 7.89 -2.08
N ALA A 174 6.91 8.62 -1.66
CA ALA A 174 7.58 8.34 -0.40
C ALA A 174 6.67 8.56 0.81
N ILE A 175 5.86 9.64 0.81
CA ILE A 175 4.87 9.93 1.84
C ILE A 175 3.82 8.81 1.89
N SER A 176 3.30 8.39 0.74
CA SER A 176 2.34 7.29 0.65
C SER A 176 2.93 5.97 1.18
N ALA A 177 4.17 5.65 0.83
CA ALA A 177 4.86 4.46 1.32
C ALA A 177 5.04 4.48 2.86
N CYS A 178 5.42 5.65 3.41
CA CYS A 178 5.58 5.84 4.85
C CYS A 178 4.24 5.70 5.59
N ASN A 179 3.19 6.40 5.12
CA ASN A 179 1.86 6.36 5.73
C ASN A 179 1.20 4.97 5.61
N SER A 180 1.53 4.23 4.56
CA SER A 180 1.06 2.86 4.36
C SER A 180 1.86 1.81 5.12
N GLY A 181 2.90 2.21 5.85
CA GLY A 181 3.70 1.30 6.67
C GLY A 181 4.48 0.26 5.87
N TRP A 182 5.06 0.67 4.71
CA TRP A 182 5.88 -0.25 3.93
C TRP A 182 7.04 -0.81 4.75
N GLY A 183 7.29 -2.11 4.59
CA GLY A 183 8.39 -2.79 5.25
C GLY A 183 9.73 -2.58 4.52
N TYR A 184 10.80 -2.99 5.20
CA TYR A 184 12.13 -3.05 4.59
C TYR A 184 12.56 -4.50 4.35
N VAL A 185 12.82 -4.84 3.10
CA VAL A 185 13.50 -6.09 2.71
C VAL A 185 14.52 -5.76 1.64
N MET A 186 15.78 -6.14 1.87
CA MET A 186 16.89 -5.88 0.93
C MET A 186 16.56 -6.44 -0.46
N GLY A 187 16.76 -5.62 -1.50
CA GLY A 187 16.53 -5.99 -2.90
C GLY A 187 15.07 -5.90 -3.35
N THR A 188 14.15 -5.38 -2.51
CA THR A 188 12.77 -5.08 -2.92
C THR A 188 12.61 -3.60 -3.28
N PHE A 189 11.57 -3.26 -4.06
CA PHE A 189 11.39 -1.92 -4.63
C PHE A 189 9.91 -1.50 -4.72
N GLY A 190 9.12 -1.88 -3.71
CA GLY A 190 7.70 -1.53 -3.60
C GLY A 190 6.74 -2.67 -3.97
N GLN A 191 7.24 -3.87 -4.25
CA GLN A 191 6.39 -5.04 -4.45
C GLN A 191 5.72 -5.44 -3.13
N VAL A 192 4.54 -6.05 -3.23
CA VAL A 192 3.94 -6.78 -2.11
C VAL A 192 4.80 -8.01 -1.83
N LEU A 193 5.25 -8.18 -0.60
CA LEU A 193 6.08 -9.31 -0.21
C LEU A 193 5.24 -10.58 -0.12
N THR A 194 5.44 -11.47 -1.06
CA THR A 194 4.90 -12.83 -1.03
C THR A 194 5.91 -13.79 -0.41
N VAL A 195 5.45 -15.00 -0.05
CA VAL A 195 6.37 -16.06 0.41
C VAL A 195 7.43 -16.36 -0.65
N ASP A 196 7.01 -16.52 -1.90
CA ASP A 196 7.92 -16.82 -3.01
C ASP A 196 8.97 -15.71 -3.24
N LEU A 197 8.54 -14.43 -3.14
CA LEU A 197 9.47 -13.30 -3.24
C LEU A 197 10.46 -13.30 -2.08
N LEU A 198 10.00 -13.58 -0.86
CA LEU A 198 10.88 -13.67 0.31
C LEU A 198 11.91 -14.81 0.15
N GLU A 199 11.46 -16.00 -0.25
CA GLU A 199 12.36 -17.16 -0.50
C GLU A 199 13.41 -16.83 -1.59
N ALA A 200 12.97 -16.19 -2.69
CA ALA A 200 13.88 -15.76 -3.74
C ALA A 200 14.92 -14.74 -3.22
N LYS A 201 14.50 -13.80 -2.35
CA LYS A 201 15.41 -12.80 -1.75
C LYS A 201 16.34 -13.42 -0.70
N LEU A 202 15.85 -14.37 0.10
CA LEU A 202 16.69 -15.15 1.03
C LEU A 202 17.78 -15.93 0.29
N ALA A 203 17.42 -16.58 -0.82
CA ALA A 203 18.39 -17.31 -1.65
C ALA A 203 19.42 -16.37 -2.31
N GLN A 204 19.00 -15.14 -2.70
CA GLN A 204 19.86 -14.16 -3.34
C GLN A 204 20.78 -13.42 -2.36
N LEU A 205 20.28 -13.10 -1.16
CA LEU A 205 20.92 -12.22 -0.17
C LEU A 205 20.84 -12.83 1.25
N PRO A 206 21.34 -14.06 1.47
CA PRO A 206 21.16 -14.80 2.72
C PRO A 206 21.71 -14.05 3.94
N ASP A 207 22.87 -13.43 3.80
CA ASP A 207 23.55 -12.72 4.90
C ASP A 207 22.83 -11.42 5.32
N ALA A 208 22.14 -10.78 4.38
CA ALA A 208 21.42 -9.52 4.63
C ALA A 208 19.99 -9.73 5.16
N ILE A 209 19.34 -10.81 4.76
CA ILE A 209 17.92 -11.07 5.03
C ILE A 209 17.75 -12.17 6.09
N GLY A 210 18.56 -13.24 6.04
CA GLY A 210 18.43 -14.39 6.92
C GLY A 210 18.39 -14.07 8.41
N PRO A 211 19.23 -13.15 8.94
CA PRO A 211 19.17 -12.76 10.36
C PRO A 211 17.82 -12.13 10.79
N TYR A 212 17.01 -11.69 9.84
CA TYR A 212 15.73 -11.01 10.06
C TYR A 212 14.53 -11.82 9.53
N GLU A 213 14.73 -13.04 9.08
CA GLU A 213 13.68 -13.83 8.42
C GLU A 213 12.41 -13.95 9.26
N ASP A 214 12.52 -14.32 10.53
CA ASP A 214 11.38 -14.47 11.43
C ASP A 214 10.61 -13.15 11.58
N TYR A 215 11.35 -12.04 11.72
CA TYR A 215 10.74 -10.70 11.82
C TYR A 215 10.00 -10.34 10.55
N ILE A 216 10.62 -10.57 9.39
CA ILE A 216 10.03 -10.28 8.06
C ILE A 216 8.76 -11.12 7.85
N ARG A 217 8.81 -12.42 8.17
CA ARG A 217 7.64 -13.30 8.06
C ARG A 217 6.49 -12.87 8.95
N ALA A 218 6.78 -12.43 10.16
CA ALA A 218 5.77 -12.00 11.12
C ALA A 218 5.15 -10.63 10.77
N ASN A 219 5.91 -9.71 10.13
CA ASN A 219 5.49 -8.31 10.01
C ASN A 219 5.27 -7.85 8.57
N TYR A 220 5.88 -8.49 7.55
CA TYR A 220 5.92 -7.94 6.20
C TYR A 220 5.31 -8.81 5.12
N LEU A 221 4.92 -10.07 5.39
CA LEU A 221 4.18 -10.86 4.41
C LEU A 221 2.83 -10.20 4.10
N GLY A 222 2.56 -10.00 2.81
CA GLY A 222 1.37 -9.32 2.32
C GLY A 222 1.45 -7.79 2.34
N VAL A 223 2.54 -7.21 2.85
CA VAL A 223 2.81 -5.77 2.88
C VAL A 223 3.77 -5.39 1.75
N ARG A 224 3.70 -4.17 1.22
CA ARG A 224 4.71 -3.67 0.28
C ARG A 224 6.03 -3.46 1.00
N THR A 225 7.14 -3.76 0.32
CA THR A 225 8.48 -3.63 0.89
C THR A 225 9.42 -2.96 -0.11
N ALA A 226 10.36 -2.18 0.41
CA ALA A 226 11.45 -1.61 -0.37
C ALA A 226 12.73 -1.55 0.48
N ASP A 227 13.89 -1.68 -0.13
CA ASP A 227 15.14 -1.21 0.48
C ASP A 227 15.35 0.29 0.20
N CYS A 228 16.41 0.88 0.72
CA CYS A 228 16.62 2.32 0.65
C CYS A 228 16.62 2.87 -0.78
N ILE A 229 17.32 2.24 -1.69
CA ILE A 229 17.34 2.64 -3.11
C ILE A 229 16.13 2.07 -3.87
N GLY A 230 15.57 0.97 -3.40
CA GLY A 230 14.36 0.35 -3.93
C GLY A 230 13.15 1.26 -3.82
N LEU A 231 13.06 2.05 -2.75
CA LEU A 231 12.00 3.06 -2.60
C LEU A 231 12.03 4.09 -3.74
N ILE A 232 13.21 4.52 -4.17
CA ILE A 232 13.42 5.46 -5.27
C ILE A 232 13.20 4.79 -6.63
N LYS A 233 13.79 3.62 -6.83
CA LYS A 233 13.63 2.83 -8.07
C LYS A 233 12.18 2.45 -8.31
N GLY A 234 11.47 2.05 -7.24
CA GLY A 234 10.06 1.68 -7.30
C GLY A 234 9.19 2.79 -7.88
N TYR A 235 9.39 4.03 -7.46
CA TYR A 235 8.73 5.19 -8.05
C TYR A 235 9.01 5.33 -9.55
N SER A 236 10.29 5.27 -9.93
CA SER A 236 10.67 5.41 -11.34
C SER A 236 10.11 4.29 -12.21
N TRP A 237 9.96 3.09 -11.67
CA TRP A 237 9.43 1.91 -12.38
C TRP A 237 7.91 1.74 -12.27
N TYR A 238 7.26 2.54 -11.40
CA TYR A 238 5.82 2.49 -11.23
C TYR A 238 5.08 3.03 -12.45
N ASP A 239 4.07 2.33 -12.86
CA ASP A 239 3.15 2.71 -13.93
C ASP A 239 1.79 3.07 -13.29
N PRO A 240 1.38 4.35 -13.30
CA PRO A 240 0.15 4.78 -12.67
C PRO A 240 -1.12 4.30 -13.40
N GLU A 241 -1.03 3.99 -14.69
CA GLU A 241 -2.17 3.50 -15.48
C GLU A 241 -2.52 2.05 -15.13
N THR A 242 -1.50 1.21 -14.95
CA THR A 242 -1.69 -0.21 -14.65
C THR A 242 -1.55 -0.55 -13.17
N GLY A 243 -1.00 0.38 -12.36
CA GLY A 243 -0.66 0.14 -10.95
C GLY A 243 0.53 -0.80 -10.72
N ASN A 244 1.25 -1.16 -11.78
CA ASN A 244 2.38 -2.09 -11.74
C ASN A 244 3.72 -1.38 -11.55
N ILE A 245 4.69 -2.10 -11.01
CA ILE A 245 6.09 -1.66 -10.96
C ILE A 245 6.87 -2.47 -11.99
N ASN A 246 7.16 -1.82 -13.12
CA ASN A 246 7.78 -2.44 -14.30
C ASN A 246 9.31 -2.32 -14.20
N TYR A 247 9.97 -3.39 -13.75
CA TYR A 247 11.42 -3.43 -13.52
C TYR A 247 12.23 -2.85 -14.69
N LYS A 248 13.10 -1.87 -14.36
CA LYS A 248 13.95 -1.13 -15.33
C LYS A 248 13.22 -0.30 -16.38
N SER A 249 11.96 0.06 -16.12
CA SER A 249 11.23 1.00 -16.99
C SER A 249 11.67 2.45 -16.79
N ASN A 250 11.14 3.35 -17.63
CA ASN A 250 11.33 4.81 -17.56
C ASN A 250 12.81 5.27 -17.47
N GLY A 251 13.71 4.51 -18.10
CA GLY A 251 15.13 4.85 -18.14
C GLY A 251 15.91 4.69 -16.83
N MET A 252 15.25 4.33 -15.73
CA MET A 252 15.91 4.12 -14.44
C MET A 252 16.59 2.75 -14.39
N PRO A 253 17.94 2.68 -14.33
CA PRO A 253 18.66 1.42 -14.22
C PRO A 253 18.55 0.84 -12.80
N ASP A 254 18.89 -0.44 -12.66
CA ASP A 254 19.02 -1.07 -11.34
C ASP A 254 20.36 -0.74 -10.73
N VAL A 255 20.41 0.33 -9.94
CA VAL A 255 21.61 0.87 -9.31
C VAL A 255 21.52 0.76 -7.79
N GLY A 256 22.69 0.77 -7.12
CA GLY A 256 22.81 0.86 -5.67
C GLY A 256 22.79 2.30 -5.15
N ALA A 257 22.71 2.45 -3.83
CA ALA A 257 22.67 3.75 -3.15
C ALA A 257 23.88 4.65 -3.47
N ASP A 258 25.11 4.13 -3.37
CA ASP A 258 26.31 4.89 -3.70
C ASP A 258 26.41 5.16 -5.20
N GLN A 259 25.90 4.25 -6.01
CA GLN A 259 25.98 4.36 -7.47
C GLN A 259 25.10 5.50 -7.99
N ILE A 260 23.85 5.66 -7.52
CA ILE A 260 23.00 6.77 -7.95
C ILE A 260 23.61 8.13 -7.57
N TYR A 261 24.15 8.22 -6.35
CA TYR A 261 24.86 9.43 -5.90
C TYR A 261 26.07 9.75 -6.78
N ASN A 262 26.89 8.73 -7.11
CA ASN A 262 28.11 8.91 -7.90
C ASN A 262 27.80 9.23 -9.38
N GLN A 263 26.69 8.78 -9.92
CA GLN A 263 26.26 9.06 -11.29
C GLN A 263 25.57 10.41 -11.45
N ALA A 264 25.08 11.01 -10.36
CA ALA A 264 24.41 12.29 -10.40
C ALA A 264 25.36 13.43 -10.80
N THR A 265 24.93 14.24 -11.76
CA THR A 265 25.66 15.44 -12.21
C THR A 265 25.49 16.63 -11.27
N GLU A 266 24.30 16.73 -10.64
CA GLU A 266 23.99 17.74 -9.63
C GLU A 266 23.99 17.08 -8.25
N ARG A 267 25.06 17.30 -7.50
CA ARG A 267 25.26 16.78 -6.14
C ARG A 267 26.16 17.68 -5.32
N GLY A 268 26.07 17.57 -4.01
CA GLY A 268 26.88 18.39 -3.10
C GLY A 268 26.90 17.84 -1.67
N SER A 269 27.61 18.56 -0.81
CA SER A 269 27.61 18.31 0.63
C SER A 269 26.32 18.81 1.28
N MET A 270 25.96 18.26 2.44
CA MET A 270 24.78 18.71 3.18
C MET A 270 24.79 20.20 3.54
N ALA A 271 25.99 20.82 3.75
CA ALA A 271 26.11 22.24 4.05
C ALA A 271 25.67 23.15 2.89
N ALA A 272 25.62 22.62 1.67
CA ALA A 272 25.19 23.36 0.47
C ALA A 272 23.92 22.77 -0.16
N MET A 273 23.13 22.03 0.61
CA MET A 273 21.89 21.40 0.14
C MET A 273 20.84 22.49 -0.15
N PRO A 274 20.28 22.56 -1.36
CA PRO A 274 19.16 23.43 -1.64
C PRO A 274 17.86 22.87 -1.05
N GLU A 275 16.91 23.74 -0.73
CA GLU A 275 15.57 23.39 -0.24
C GLU A 275 14.65 22.94 -1.40
N ILE A 276 15.00 21.84 -2.04
CA ILE A 276 14.24 21.26 -3.17
C ILE A 276 13.70 19.90 -2.76
N PRO A 277 12.37 19.74 -2.59
CA PRO A 277 11.76 18.44 -2.33
C PRO A 277 12.08 17.43 -3.46
N GLY A 278 12.26 16.17 -3.08
CA GLY A 278 12.61 15.08 -4.00
C GLY A 278 14.12 14.93 -4.25
N LEU A 279 14.98 15.73 -3.59
CA LEU A 279 16.41 15.44 -3.57
C LEU A 279 16.67 14.09 -2.87
N ILE A 280 17.66 13.37 -3.39
CA ILE A 280 18.18 12.17 -2.73
C ILE A 280 19.23 12.60 -1.70
N LEU A 281 19.02 12.24 -0.45
CA LEU A 281 20.01 12.34 0.60
C LEU A 281 20.86 11.08 0.61
N HIS A 282 22.18 11.23 0.80
CA HIS A 282 23.13 10.15 0.71
C HIS A 282 23.98 10.03 1.97
N ALA A 283 24.17 8.81 2.43
CA ALA A 283 25.24 8.35 3.30
C ALA A 283 25.84 7.08 2.69
N SER A 284 27.04 6.68 3.08
CA SER A 284 27.67 5.47 2.52
C SER A 284 26.73 4.25 2.63
N GLY A 285 26.39 3.65 1.49
CA GLY A 285 25.50 2.51 1.39
C GLY A 285 24.02 2.80 1.64
N HIS A 286 23.61 4.06 1.82
CA HIS A 286 22.24 4.40 2.16
C HIS A 286 21.75 5.70 1.50
N VAL A 287 20.45 5.75 1.20
CA VAL A 287 19.77 6.93 0.65
C VAL A 287 18.40 7.14 1.27
N GLY A 288 17.96 8.41 1.25
CA GLY A 288 16.61 8.83 1.59
C GLY A 288 16.11 9.89 0.61
N ILE A 289 14.83 10.24 0.71
CA ILE A 289 14.17 11.23 -0.13
C ILE A 289 13.87 12.44 0.74
N TYR A 290 14.42 13.61 0.40
CA TYR A 290 14.10 14.86 1.06
C TYR A 290 12.68 15.30 0.70
N ILE A 291 11.84 15.56 1.70
CA ILE A 291 10.44 15.90 1.50
C ILE A 291 10.12 17.38 1.83
N GLY A 292 11.15 18.19 2.05
CA GLY A 292 10.99 19.57 2.46
C GLY A 292 11.00 19.77 4.00
N ASN A 293 11.11 21.02 4.42
CA ASN A 293 11.00 21.45 5.82
C ASN A 293 11.93 20.71 6.79
N GLY A 294 13.12 20.28 6.32
CA GLY A 294 14.10 19.58 7.15
C GLY A 294 13.78 18.12 7.43
N TYR A 295 12.87 17.50 6.67
CA TYR A 295 12.51 16.09 6.83
C TYR A 295 12.84 15.25 5.60
N ALA A 296 13.08 13.97 5.84
CA ALA A 296 13.28 12.97 4.82
C ALA A 296 12.40 11.74 5.08
N ILE A 297 12.13 10.98 4.03
CA ILE A 297 11.58 9.62 4.12
C ILE A 297 12.64 8.66 3.60
N GLU A 298 12.88 7.60 4.38
CA GLU A 298 13.88 6.57 4.07
C GLU A 298 13.35 5.18 4.42
N ALA A 299 13.70 4.19 3.61
CA ALA A 299 13.57 2.79 4.02
C ALA A 299 14.80 2.47 4.88
N MET A 300 14.63 2.59 6.21
CA MET A 300 15.73 2.73 7.15
C MET A 300 16.38 1.38 7.53
N GLY A 301 15.63 0.30 7.46
CA GLY A 301 16.11 -1.05 7.80
C GLY A 301 14.95 -1.95 8.22
N THR A 302 15.23 -3.25 8.35
CA THR A 302 14.19 -4.28 8.51
C THR A 302 13.30 -4.05 9.74
N GLN A 303 13.83 -3.57 10.85
CA GLN A 303 13.05 -3.35 12.05
C GLN A 303 12.24 -2.04 12.06
N TYR A 304 12.48 -1.17 11.09
CA TYR A 304 11.88 0.16 11.01
C TYR A 304 10.93 0.33 9.83
N GLY A 305 11.22 -0.34 8.70
CA GLY A 305 10.48 -0.14 7.45
C GLY A 305 10.75 1.23 6.82
N VAL A 306 9.74 1.80 6.16
CA VAL A 306 9.77 3.14 5.56
C VAL A 306 9.29 4.15 6.61
N VAL A 307 10.16 5.10 6.94
CA VAL A 307 9.93 6.05 8.05
C VAL A 307 10.26 7.48 7.65
N LYS A 308 9.61 8.43 8.32
CA LYS A 308 9.94 9.87 8.25
C LYS A 308 10.96 10.19 9.34
N THR A 309 12.05 10.85 8.96
CA THR A 309 13.13 11.25 9.88
C THR A 309 13.46 12.73 9.70
N ALA A 310 13.91 13.39 10.78
CA ALA A 310 14.49 14.73 10.67
C ALA A 310 15.89 14.61 10.03
N VAL A 311 16.18 15.40 9.01
CA VAL A 311 17.49 15.39 8.32
C VAL A 311 18.63 15.62 9.31
N ALA A 312 18.45 16.55 10.27
CA ALA A 312 19.44 16.87 11.28
C ALA A 312 19.70 15.72 12.29
N SER A 313 18.81 14.71 12.38
CA SER A 313 18.99 13.56 13.27
C SER A 313 19.72 12.39 12.61
N ARG A 314 20.10 12.54 11.34
CA ARG A 314 20.74 11.50 10.54
C ARG A 314 22.13 11.93 10.06
N ASN A 315 23.00 10.98 9.83
CA ASN A 315 24.37 11.23 9.38
C ASN A 315 24.49 11.32 7.85
N TRP A 316 23.61 12.14 7.21
CA TRP A 316 23.71 12.38 5.79
C TRP A 316 25.01 13.11 5.45
N THR A 317 25.73 12.66 4.43
CA THR A 317 27.01 13.24 4.01
C THR A 317 26.87 14.10 2.76
N GLY A 318 25.84 13.88 1.95
CA GLY A 318 25.60 14.61 0.72
C GLY A 318 24.16 14.51 0.25
N TRP A 319 23.90 15.27 -0.80
CA TRP A 319 22.65 15.24 -1.54
C TRP A 319 22.92 15.15 -3.05
N CYS A 320 21.95 14.64 -3.80
CA CYS A 320 21.98 14.73 -5.26
C CYS A 320 20.57 14.82 -5.84
N LYS A 321 20.47 15.32 -7.08
CA LYS A 321 19.29 15.13 -7.91
C LYS A 321 19.30 13.70 -8.47
N ASN A 322 18.11 13.09 -8.52
CA ASN A 322 17.94 11.84 -9.24
C ASN A 322 18.09 12.10 -10.75
N PRO A 323 19.07 11.54 -11.46
CA PRO A 323 19.32 11.84 -12.86
C PRO A 323 18.26 11.25 -13.82
N TYR A 324 17.29 10.49 -13.32
CA TYR A 324 16.29 9.76 -14.09
C TYR A 324 14.87 10.32 -13.96
N ILE A 325 14.71 11.47 -13.27
CA ILE A 325 13.42 12.16 -13.13
C ILE A 325 13.58 13.65 -13.44
N ASN A 326 12.48 14.32 -13.75
CA ASN A 326 12.45 15.75 -13.93
C ASN A 326 12.36 16.47 -12.57
N TYR A 327 13.00 17.65 -12.46
CA TYR A 327 12.82 18.52 -11.31
C TYR A 327 11.95 19.70 -11.73
N ILE A 328 10.75 19.76 -11.18
CA ILE A 328 9.75 20.81 -11.42
C ILE A 328 9.59 21.63 -10.13
N GLU A 329 9.18 22.89 -10.28
CA GLU A 329 8.88 23.79 -9.16
C GLU A 329 7.40 23.66 -8.78
N GLU A 330 7.09 23.78 -7.47
CA GLU A 330 5.70 23.91 -7.02
C GLU A 330 5.12 25.22 -7.58
N THR A 331 3.99 25.14 -8.26
CA THR A 331 3.23 26.31 -8.65
C THR A 331 2.32 26.76 -7.51
N GLU A 332 2.21 28.08 -7.27
CA GLU A 332 1.40 28.66 -6.17
C GLU A 332 -0.11 28.34 -6.24
N GLU A 333 -0.55 27.58 -7.25
CA GLU A 333 -1.95 27.17 -7.44
C GLU A 333 -2.32 25.85 -6.73
N ASP A 334 -1.34 25.15 -6.14
CA ASP A 334 -1.53 23.81 -5.53
C ASP A 334 -1.60 23.83 -3.98
N THR A 335 -1.82 25.00 -3.35
CA THR A 335 -1.94 25.15 -1.88
C THR A 335 -3.36 25.42 -1.40
#